data_7b8ff436fc2eec1432427f043da00dfa
#
_entry.id   7b8ff436fc2eec1432427f043da00dfa
#
_cell.length_a   1.000
_cell.length_b   1.000
_cell.length_c   1.000
_cell.angle_alpha   90.00
_cell.angle_beta   90.00
_cell.angle_gamma   90.00
#
_symmetry.space_group_name_H-M   'P 1'
#
loop_
_entity.id
_entity.type
_entity.pdbx_description
1 polymer ?
#
loop_
_entity_poly.entity_id
_entity_poly.type
_entity_poly.pdbx_seq_one_letter_code
_entity_poly.pdbx_strand_id
1 'polypeptide(L)'
;MLYDFGPRLLKLRKDKNLTQQMVVERAKGFDPNLRLSDSVLGKYESDLAVPRLTEAAALADVLNVSLDYLTSGEKCNALSLKELSSEQVQLLMDLTAHIRTKKRRSQGHKNVPKPTTEETELITRLIAEILY
;
A
#
# COMPACT_ATOMS: atom_id res chain seq x y z
N MET A 1 7.37 17.57 -2.90
CA MET A 1 6.83 18.53 -1.91
C MET A 1 5.80 17.83 -1.04
N LEU A 2 5.87 18.07 0.27
CA LEU A 2 4.95 17.46 1.25
C LEU A 2 3.62 18.23 1.34
N TYR A 3 3.03 18.60 0.20
CA TYR A 3 1.75 19.30 0.20
C TYR A 3 0.66 18.44 0.85
N ASP A 4 -0.08 19.06 1.75
CA ASP A 4 -1.19 18.45 2.47
C ASP A 4 -0.82 17.18 3.25
N PHE A 5 0.45 17.05 3.66
CA PHE A 5 0.90 15.90 4.44
C PHE A 5 0.13 15.79 5.75
N GLY A 6 0.10 16.85 6.54
CA GLY A 6 -0.58 16.88 7.84
C GLY A 6 -2.07 16.56 7.74
N PRO A 7 -2.85 17.27 6.92
CA PRO A 7 -4.26 16.97 6.68
C PRO A 7 -4.49 15.53 6.20
N ARG A 8 -3.62 15.00 5.34
CA ARG A 8 -3.72 13.62 4.86
C ARG A 8 -3.45 12.61 5.97
N LEU A 9 -2.41 12.84 6.77
CA LEU A 9 -2.08 12.02 7.93
C LEU A 9 -3.24 11.98 8.92
N LEU A 10 -3.79 13.14 9.26
CA LEU A 10 -4.95 13.28 10.15
C LEU A 10 -6.17 12.53 9.61
N LYS A 11 -6.48 12.69 8.33
CA LYS A 11 -7.60 12.01 7.68
C LYS A 11 -7.42 10.49 7.72
N LEU A 12 -6.27 9.98 7.33
CA LEU A 12 -5.97 8.54 7.35
C LEU A 12 -6.12 7.94 8.76
N ARG A 13 -5.62 8.66 9.77
CA ARG A 13 -5.79 8.23 11.16
C ARG A 13 -7.24 8.16 11.58
N LYS A 14 -8.02 9.21 11.29
CA LYS A 14 -9.45 9.28 11.62
C LYS A 14 -10.28 8.23 10.87
N ASP A 15 -10.01 8.01 9.60
CA ASP A 15 -10.70 7.00 8.78
C ASP A 15 -10.51 5.58 9.36
N LYS A 16 -9.41 5.35 10.07
CA LYS A 16 -9.11 4.09 10.76
C LYS A 16 -9.54 4.07 12.24
N ASN A 17 -10.21 5.13 12.70
CA ASN A 17 -10.63 5.29 14.09
C ASN A 17 -9.49 5.14 15.12
N LEU A 18 -8.29 5.61 14.76
CA LEU A 18 -7.11 5.55 15.62
C LEU A 18 -6.94 6.87 16.39
N THR A 19 -6.61 6.77 17.68
CA THR A 19 -6.12 7.92 18.46
C THR A 19 -4.66 8.19 18.14
N GLN A 20 -4.17 9.38 18.46
CA GLN A 20 -2.74 9.71 18.30
C GLN A 20 -1.87 8.73 19.11
N GLN A 21 -2.27 8.43 20.34
CA GLN A 21 -1.57 7.46 21.20
C GLN A 21 -1.48 6.07 20.54
N MET A 22 -2.58 5.55 20.00
CA MET A 22 -2.59 4.25 19.31
C MET A 22 -1.64 4.22 18.11
N VAL A 23 -1.56 5.31 17.36
CA VAL A 23 -0.63 5.41 16.22
C VAL A 23 0.82 5.40 16.71
N VAL A 24 1.13 6.16 17.77
CA VAL A 24 2.48 6.21 18.35
C VAL A 24 2.90 4.85 18.91
N GLU A 25 2.02 4.18 19.64
CA GLU A 25 2.29 2.84 20.20
C GLU A 25 2.56 1.81 19.09
N ARG A 26 1.73 1.80 18.03
CA ARG A 26 1.93 0.90 16.89
C ARG A 26 3.21 1.21 16.12
N ALA A 27 3.52 2.48 15.92
CA ALA A 27 4.76 2.91 15.25
C ALA A 27 6.00 2.46 16.02
N LYS A 28 6.00 2.59 17.36
CA LYS A 28 7.06 2.09 18.21
C LYS A 28 7.17 0.57 18.27
N GLY A 29 6.10 -0.13 17.93
CA GLY A 29 6.12 -1.58 17.72
C GLY A 29 6.96 -1.99 16.50
N PHE A 30 7.03 -1.16 15.47
CA PHE A 30 7.92 -1.38 14.32
C PHE A 30 9.36 -0.97 14.58
N ASP A 31 9.56 0.17 15.24
CA ASP A 31 10.87 0.68 15.64
C ASP A 31 10.81 1.28 17.06
N PRO A 32 11.31 0.56 18.08
CA PRO A 32 11.32 1.04 19.47
C PRO A 32 12.14 2.32 19.70
N ASN A 33 13.09 2.62 18.81
CA ASN A 33 13.95 3.80 18.91
C ASN A 33 13.33 5.05 18.25
N LEU A 34 12.13 4.93 17.75
CA LEU A 34 11.44 6.01 17.08
C LEU A 34 11.17 7.19 18.03
N ARG A 35 11.60 8.38 17.65
CA ARG A 35 11.36 9.61 18.41
C ARG A 35 10.00 10.21 18.10
N LEU A 36 8.96 9.43 18.33
CA LEU A 36 7.58 9.83 18.08
C LEU A 36 6.82 9.88 19.40
N SER A 37 6.04 10.94 19.60
CA SER A 37 5.11 11.11 20.71
C SER A 37 3.79 11.68 20.20
N ASP A 38 2.76 11.66 21.02
CA ASP A 38 1.44 12.22 20.66
C ASP A 38 1.56 13.71 20.30
N SER A 39 2.37 14.46 21.05
CA SER A 39 2.64 15.87 20.78
C SER A 39 3.34 16.10 19.45
N VAL A 40 4.31 15.24 19.11
CA VAL A 40 5.05 15.30 17.83
C VAL A 40 4.13 14.92 16.69
N LEU A 41 3.31 13.87 16.84
CA LEU A 41 2.34 13.48 15.85
C LEU A 41 1.31 14.61 15.58
N GLY A 42 0.85 15.27 16.64
CA GLY A 42 -0.04 16.44 16.52
C GLY A 42 0.58 17.60 15.73
N LYS A 43 1.89 17.82 15.88
CA LYS A 43 2.61 18.82 15.07
C LYS A 43 2.70 18.41 13.60
N TYR A 44 2.87 17.12 13.31
CA TYR A 44 2.86 16.61 11.94
C TYR A 44 1.48 16.77 11.29
N GLU A 45 0.41 16.43 12.01
CA GLU A 45 -0.97 16.59 11.54
C GLU A 45 -1.38 18.03 11.28
N SER A 46 -0.74 18.98 11.96
CA SER A 46 -0.98 20.43 11.81
C SER A 46 0.02 21.14 10.88
N ASP A 47 0.88 20.38 10.18
CA ASP A 47 1.96 20.89 9.34
C ASP A 47 2.94 21.84 10.07
N LEU A 48 3.02 21.76 11.41
CA LEU A 48 3.96 22.52 12.22
C LEU A 48 5.36 21.89 12.27
N ALA A 49 5.49 20.65 11.89
CA ALA A 49 6.75 19.93 11.79
C ALA A 49 6.70 18.89 10.66
N VAL A 50 7.85 18.53 10.16
CA VAL A 50 8.01 17.50 9.11
C VAL A 50 8.65 16.27 9.73
N PRO A 51 8.08 15.07 9.52
CA PRO A 51 8.66 13.84 10.03
C PRO A 51 9.97 13.50 9.32
N ARG A 52 10.85 12.82 10.04
CA ARG A 52 12.00 12.16 9.44
C ARG A 52 11.55 10.97 8.59
N LEU A 53 12.39 10.53 7.68
CA LEU A 53 12.07 9.39 6.81
C LEU A 53 11.67 8.14 7.59
N THR A 54 12.37 7.83 8.68
CA THR A 54 12.08 6.69 9.55
C THR A 54 10.70 6.80 10.21
N GLU A 55 10.34 7.99 10.65
CA GLU A 55 9.04 8.27 11.26
C GLU A 55 7.92 8.21 10.21
N ALA A 56 8.15 8.79 9.03
CA ALA A 56 7.20 8.73 7.93
C ALA A 56 6.96 7.30 7.44
N ALA A 57 8.02 6.48 7.36
CA ALA A 57 7.90 5.08 7.00
C ALA A 57 7.09 4.28 8.03
N ALA A 58 7.37 4.47 9.32
CA ALA A 58 6.60 3.84 10.40
C ALA A 58 5.13 4.27 10.40
N LEU A 59 4.84 5.55 10.15
CA LEU A 59 3.47 6.05 10.02
C LEU A 59 2.75 5.45 8.82
N ALA A 60 3.43 5.32 7.68
CA ALA A 60 2.88 4.66 6.48
C ALA A 60 2.52 3.19 6.76
N ASP A 61 3.39 2.47 7.48
CA ASP A 61 3.14 1.08 7.90
C ASP A 61 1.94 0.96 8.85
N VAL A 62 1.85 1.82 9.87
CA VAL A 62 0.72 1.84 10.81
C VAL A 62 -0.59 2.13 10.10
N LEU A 63 -0.57 3.05 9.14
CA LEU A 63 -1.75 3.46 8.38
C LEU A 63 -2.04 2.55 7.17
N ASN A 64 -1.17 1.57 6.92
CA ASN A 64 -1.27 0.62 5.81
C ASN A 64 -1.43 1.33 4.45
N VAL A 65 -0.60 2.33 4.22
CA VAL A 65 -0.49 3.06 2.97
C VAL A 65 0.96 3.06 2.49
N SER A 66 1.17 3.35 1.20
CA SER A 66 2.53 3.56 0.70
C SER A 66 3.10 4.87 1.23
N LEU A 67 4.43 4.94 1.39
CA LEU A 67 5.12 6.17 1.75
C LEU A 67 4.88 7.26 0.69
N ASP A 68 4.84 6.89 -0.59
CA ASP A 68 4.53 7.80 -1.69
C ASP A 68 3.14 8.41 -1.55
N TYR A 69 2.13 7.60 -1.20
CA TYR A 69 0.79 8.13 -0.96
C TYR A 69 0.75 9.05 0.25
N LEU A 70 1.43 8.68 1.33
CA LEU A 70 1.47 9.51 2.54
C LEU A 70 2.13 10.86 2.28
N THR A 71 3.18 10.89 1.47
CA THR A 71 3.99 12.09 1.20
C THR A 71 3.46 12.96 0.07
N SER A 72 3.05 12.37 -1.05
CA SER A 72 2.62 13.11 -2.26
C SER A 72 1.12 13.10 -2.48
N GLY A 73 0.37 12.19 -1.85
CA GLY A 73 -1.05 11.99 -2.10
C GLY A 73 -1.35 11.24 -3.40
N GLU A 74 -0.33 10.87 -4.14
CA GLU A 74 -0.50 10.08 -5.34
C GLU A 74 -0.86 8.64 -4.97
N LYS A 75 -2.02 8.19 -5.43
CA LYS A 75 -2.39 6.78 -5.30
C LYS A 75 -1.43 5.97 -6.17
N CYS A 76 -0.44 5.39 -5.54
CA CYS A 76 0.33 4.34 -6.18
C CYS A 76 -0.64 3.17 -6.43
N ASN A 77 -0.77 2.73 -7.67
CA ASN A 77 -1.50 1.50 -8.01
C ASN A 77 -0.68 0.28 -7.57
N ALA A 78 -0.38 0.22 -6.29
CA ALA A 78 0.38 -0.86 -5.68
C ALA A 78 -0.55 -1.76 -4.87
N LEU A 79 -0.38 -3.05 -5.03
CA LEU A 79 -1.04 -4.07 -4.24
C LEU A 79 -0.15 -4.43 -3.04
N SER A 80 -0.69 -4.38 -1.82
CA SER A 80 0.04 -4.86 -0.65
C SER A 80 0.11 -6.38 -0.66
N LEU A 81 1.33 -6.91 -0.59
CA LEU A 81 1.59 -8.35 -0.55
C LEU A 81 1.87 -8.87 0.87
N LYS A 82 1.76 -8.01 1.88
CA LYS A 82 2.20 -8.31 3.27
C LYS A 82 1.47 -9.49 3.91
N GLU A 83 0.21 -9.72 3.55
CA GLU A 83 -0.63 -10.77 4.14
C GLU A 83 -0.78 -12.01 3.26
N LEU A 84 -0.07 -12.04 2.13
CA LEU A 84 -0.14 -13.14 1.18
C LEU A 84 0.96 -14.17 1.44
N SER A 85 0.63 -15.45 1.24
CA SER A 85 1.63 -16.52 1.24
C SER A 85 2.57 -16.39 0.05
N SER A 86 3.74 -17.02 0.13
CA SER A 86 4.71 -17.06 -0.98
C SER A 86 4.11 -17.62 -2.27
N GLU A 87 3.23 -18.62 -2.15
CA GLU A 87 2.54 -19.23 -3.29
C GLU A 87 1.54 -18.25 -3.93
N GLN A 88 0.78 -17.52 -3.11
CA GLN A 88 -0.15 -16.49 -3.59
C GLN A 88 0.59 -15.35 -4.27
N VAL A 89 1.73 -14.91 -3.73
CA VAL A 89 2.59 -13.90 -4.35
C VAL A 89 3.10 -14.39 -5.70
N GLN A 90 3.56 -15.66 -5.79
CA GLN A 90 4.04 -16.23 -7.05
C GLN A 90 2.93 -16.28 -8.11
N LEU A 91 1.71 -16.68 -7.73
CA LEU A 91 0.56 -16.68 -8.64
C LEU A 91 0.24 -15.29 -9.19
N LEU A 92 0.30 -14.25 -8.32
CA LEU A 92 0.10 -12.86 -8.75
C LEU A 92 1.20 -12.39 -9.70
N MET A 93 2.46 -12.77 -9.44
CA MET A 93 3.58 -12.46 -10.33
C MET A 93 3.41 -13.12 -11.71
N ASP A 94 3.03 -14.39 -11.73
CA ASP A 94 2.82 -15.14 -12.97
C ASP A 94 1.66 -14.54 -13.78
N LEU A 95 0.54 -14.22 -13.14
CA LEU A 95 -0.59 -13.55 -13.78
C LEU A 95 -0.20 -12.19 -14.34
N THR A 96 0.54 -11.38 -13.58
CA THR A 96 1.02 -10.06 -14.01
C THR A 96 1.95 -10.17 -15.22
N ALA A 97 2.88 -11.12 -15.21
CA ALA A 97 3.78 -11.38 -16.33
C ALA A 97 3.00 -11.77 -17.60
N HIS A 98 2.00 -12.62 -17.45
CA HIS A 98 1.15 -13.08 -18.54
C HIS A 98 0.35 -11.93 -19.16
N ILE A 99 -0.28 -11.08 -18.34
CA ILE A 99 -1.02 -9.89 -18.78
C ILE A 99 -0.11 -8.91 -19.51
N ARG A 100 1.12 -8.66 -19.02
CA ARG A 100 2.09 -7.78 -19.67
C ARG A 100 2.52 -8.31 -21.04
N THR A 101 2.74 -9.60 -21.17
CA THR A 101 3.10 -10.25 -22.43
C THR A 101 1.96 -10.12 -23.45
N LYS A 102 0.73 -10.31 -23.03
CA LYS A 102 -0.46 -10.17 -23.89
C LYS A 102 -0.65 -8.73 -24.37
N LYS A 103 -0.47 -7.73 -23.50
CA LYS A 103 -0.56 -6.32 -23.85
C LYS A 103 0.45 -5.92 -24.93
N ARG A 104 1.66 -6.47 -24.90
CA ARG A 104 2.67 -6.24 -25.95
C ARG A 104 2.26 -6.84 -27.32
N ARG A 105 1.53 -7.96 -27.32
CA ARG A 105 1.04 -8.62 -28.55
C ARG A 105 -0.21 -7.96 -29.12
N SER A 106 -1.06 -7.32 -28.30
CA SER A 106 -2.36 -6.76 -28.72
C SER A 106 -2.31 -5.30 -29.16
N GLN A 107 -1.18 -4.64 -29.16
CA GLN A 107 -1.06 -3.25 -29.69
C GLN A 107 -1.32 -3.12 -31.19
N GLY A 108 -1.63 -4.21 -31.88
CA GLY A 108 -1.98 -4.23 -33.31
C GLY A 108 -3.44 -4.52 -33.65
N HIS A 109 -4.30 -4.89 -32.71
CA HIS A 109 -5.69 -5.28 -33.04
C HIS A 109 -6.69 -4.79 -31.99
N LYS A 110 -7.77 -4.12 -32.48
CA LYS A 110 -8.85 -3.55 -31.67
C LYS A 110 -9.86 -4.58 -31.10
N ASN A 111 -9.59 -5.86 -31.15
CA ASN A 111 -10.46 -6.87 -30.57
C ASN A 111 -9.93 -7.28 -29.19
N VAL A 112 -10.77 -7.13 -28.16
CA VAL A 112 -10.50 -7.69 -26.84
C VAL A 112 -10.43 -9.22 -27.00
N PRO A 113 -9.26 -9.83 -26.89
CA PRO A 113 -9.17 -11.27 -27.06
C PRO A 113 -9.82 -11.97 -25.86
N LYS A 114 -10.50 -13.09 -26.12
CA LYS A 114 -11.02 -13.95 -25.06
C LYS A 114 -9.88 -14.43 -24.18
N PRO A 115 -10.11 -14.62 -22.86
CA PRO A 115 -9.09 -15.13 -21.98
C PRO A 115 -8.58 -16.50 -22.49
N THR A 116 -7.26 -16.68 -22.44
CA THR A 116 -6.65 -17.96 -22.81
C THR A 116 -6.90 -19.00 -21.73
N THR A 117 -6.71 -20.28 -22.06
CA THR A 117 -6.81 -21.37 -21.09
C THR A 117 -5.86 -21.16 -19.91
N GLU A 118 -4.63 -20.71 -20.17
CA GLU A 118 -3.63 -20.42 -19.13
C GLU A 118 -4.09 -19.27 -18.21
N GLU A 119 -4.68 -18.22 -18.74
CA GLU A 119 -5.23 -17.11 -17.94
C GLU A 119 -6.38 -17.60 -17.06
N THR A 120 -7.25 -18.44 -17.59
CA THR A 120 -8.38 -19.01 -16.85
C THR A 120 -7.88 -19.93 -15.74
N GLU A 121 -6.87 -20.74 -16.00
CA GLU A 121 -6.25 -21.61 -14.99
C GLU A 121 -5.56 -20.80 -13.88
N LEU A 122 -4.81 -19.75 -14.22
CA LEU A 122 -4.16 -18.88 -13.25
C LEU A 122 -5.19 -18.15 -12.36
N ILE A 123 -6.25 -17.63 -12.95
CA ILE A 123 -7.35 -16.99 -12.20
C ILE A 123 -8.05 -18.00 -11.31
N THR A 124 -8.33 -19.20 -11.80
CA THR A 124 -8.98 -20.27 -11.03
C THR A 124 -8.12 -20.71 -9.85
N ARG A 125 -6.81 -20.89 -10.04
CA ARG A 125 -5.86 -21.21 -8.97
C ARG A 125 -5.79 -20.08 -7.94
N LEU A 126 -5.72 -18.84 -8.37
CA LEU A 126 -5.70 -17.67 -7.48
C LEU A 126 -6.95 -17.59 -6.62
N ILE A 127 -8.14 -17.80 -7.22
CA ILE A 127 -9.42 -17.83 -6.50
C ILE A 127 -9.45 -18.99 -5.50
N ALA A 128 -9.00 -20.17 -5.87
CA ALA A 128 -8.95 -21.33 -5.00
C ALA A 128 -8.05 -21.10 -3.77
N GLU A 129 -6.87 -20.49 -3.97
CA GLU A 129 -5.93 -20.17 -2.90
C GLU A 129 -6.45 -19.07 -1.94
N ILE A 130 -7.23 -18.12 -2.44
CA ILE A 130 -7.76 -17.00 -1.63
C ILE A 130 -9.03 -17.41 -0.88
N LEU A 131 -9.91 -18.22 -1.49
CA LEU A 131 -11.23 -18.55 -0.94
C LEU A 131 -11.28 -19.87 -0.16
N TYR A 132 -10.30 -20.70 -0.29
CA TYR A 132 -10.20 -21.99 0.37
C TYR A 132 -8.87 -22.16 1.08
#